data_dc0b8ed78272f4c5cd6956f47a245a0f
#
_entry.id   dc0b8ed78272f4c5cd6956f47a245a0f
#
_cell.length_a   1.000
_cell.length_b   1.000
_cell.length_c   1.000
_cell.angle_alpha   90.00
_cell.angle_beta   90.00
_cell.angle_gamma   90.00
#
_symmetry.space_group_name_H-M   'P 1'
#
loop_
_entity.id
_entity.type
_entity.pdbx_description
1 polymer ?
#
loop_
_entity_poly.entity_id
_entity_poly.type
_entity_poly.pdbx_seq_one_letter_code
_entity_poly.pdbx_strand_id
1 'polypeptide(L)'
;GLTRFNAKTAQAEPALAKSWEISNEGTTYTFNLREDIRWSTGEPITSQDVVYSWRRAINPLTASDYAGMLFYIKNAELINSGKIKDLNLLGVTAIDSKTVRAELTGPTPFFLELCAFWTLAVVPEKAIKKYGDQWCLSKPLPVSGSHELDFWNVRDRIRLTKNKNYWDALNTRNNIVDFLPV
;
A
#
# COMPACT_ATOMS: atom_id res chain seq x y z
N GLY A 1 0.38 3.63 1.56
CA GLY A 1 -1.03 3.30 1.71
C GLY A 1 -1.93 4.22 0.91
N LEU A 2 -3.22 3.87 0.81
CA LEU A 2 -4.23 4.76 0.22
C LEU A 2 -4.43 6.01 1.07
N THR A 3 -4.38 5.83 2.38
CA THR A 3 -4.38 6.87 3.40
C THR A 3 -3.06 6.88 4.15
N ARG A 4 -2.84 7.87 4.99
CA ARG A 4 -1.74 7.96 5.95
C ARG A 4 -2.25 8.51 7.29
N PHE A 5 -1.53 8.28 8.38
CA PHE A 5 -1.87 8.89 9.66
C PHE A 5 -1.40 10.34 9.71
N ASN A 6 -2.28 11.22 10.15
CA ASN A 6 -1.90 12.57 10.54
C ASN A 6 -1.04 12.50 11.81
N ALA A 7 0.17 13.08 11.77
CA ALA A 7 1.12 12.99 12.87
C ALA A 7 0.65 13.64 14.19
N LYS A 8 -0.34 14.55 14.14
CA LYS A 8 -0.84 15.26 15.33
C LYS A 8 -2.12 14.63 15.89
N THR A 9 -3.02 14.18 15.00
CA THR A 9 -4.36 13.71 15.41
C THR A 9 -4.47 12.18 15.40
N ALA A 10 -3.49 11.47 14.81
CA ALA A 10 -3.52 10.04 14.54
C ALA A 10 -4.72 9.57 13.70
N GLN A 11 -5.44 10.48 13.06
CA GLN A 11 -6.55 10.17 12.17
C GLN A 11 -6.04 9.89 10.76
N ALA A 12 -6.79 9.09 10.00
CA ALA A 12 -6.51 8.84 8.59
C ALA A 12 -6.72 10.11 7.76
N GLU A 13 -5.75 10.43 6.90
CA GLU A 13 -5.82 11.53 5.93
C GLU A 13 -5.43 11.03 4.53
N PRO A 14 -5.77 11.77 3.44
CA PRO A 14 -5.45 11.39 2.08
C PRO A 14 -3.94 11.15 1.85
N ALA A 15 -3.60 10.06 1.14
CA ALA A 15 -2.24 9.75 0.69
C ALA A 15 -2.24 9.44 -0.82
N LEU A 16 -2.10 8.17 -1.25
CA LEU A 16 -2.23 7.82 -2.68
C LEU A 16 -3.67 8.06 -3.19
N ALA A 17 -4.68 7.85 -2.35
CA ALA A 17 -6.03 8.33 -2.61
C ALA A 17 -6.14 9.81 -2.26
N LYS A 18 -6.71 10.62 -3.17
CA LYS A 18 -7.02 12.04 -2.92
C LYS A 18 -8.35 12.21 -2.17
N SER A 19 -9.28 11.26 -2.35
CA SER A 19 -10.61 11.25 -1.74
C SER A 19 -11.18 9.83 -1.76
N TRP A 20 -12.29 9.65 -1.06
CA TRP A 20 -13.07 8.42 -1.05
C TRP A 20 -14.53 8.70 -0.81
N GLU A 21 -15.37 7.75 -1.20
CA GLU A 21 -16.80 7.72 -0.93
C GLU A 21 -17.14 6.46 -0.15
N ILE A 22 -18.06 6.58 0.80
CA ILE A 22 -18.55 5.48 1.62
C ILE A 22 -20.02 5.27 1.31
N SER A 23 -20.41 4.07 0.96
CA SER A 23 -21.77 3.70 0.59
C SER A 23 -22.19 2.37 1.21
N ASN A 24 -23.42 1.95 0.94
CA ASN A 24 -23.98 0.70 1.44
C ASN A 24 -23.79 0.55 2.96
N GLU A 25 -24.23 1.56 3.71
CA GLU A 25 -24.17 1.56 5.18
C GLU A 25 -22.77 1.31 5.75
N GLY A 26 -21.73 1.81 5.06
CA GLY A 26 -20.34 1.69 5.51
C GLY A 26 -19.64 0.39 5.11
N THR A 27 -20.21 -0.38 4.19
CA THR A 27 -19.61 -1.63 3.71
C THR A 27 -18.91 -1.52 2.36
N THR A 28 -19.00 -0.36 1.69
CA THR A 28 -18.33 -0.14 0.41
C THR A 28 -17.54 1.18 0.45
N TYR A 29 -16.26 1.10 0.13
CA TYR A 29 -15.37 2.24 0.02
C TYR A 29 -14.88 2.36 -1.42
N THR A 30 -15.10 3.53 -2.04
CA THR A 30 -14.59 3.82 -3.39
C THR A 30 -13.53 4.91 -3.27
N PHE A 31 -12.28 4.56 -3.55
CA PHE A 31 -11.12 5.45 -3.45
C PHE A 31 -10.77 6.04 -4.81
N ASN A 32 -10.63 7.36 -4.88
CA ASN A 32 -10.15 8.08 -6.04
C ASN A 32 -8.64 8.37 -5.86
N LEU A 33 -7.80 7.73 -6.65
CA LEU A 33 -6.36 7.93 -6.61
C LEU A 33 -5.98 9.31 -7.20
N ARG A 34 -4.83 9.85 -6.78
CA ARG A 34 -4.25 11.03 -7.41
C ARG A 34 -3.84 10.73 -8.85
N GLU A 35 -3.87 11.70 -9.73
CA GLU A 35 -3.57 11.52 -11.16
C GLU A 35 -2.09 11.25 -11.42
N ASP A 36 -1.23 11.92 -10.67
CA ASP A 36 0.22 12.02 -10.88
C ASP A 36 1.07 11.13 -9.98
N ILE A 37 0.44 10.18 -9.24
CA ILE A 37 1.20 9.26 -8.39
C ILE A 37 2.08 8.32 -9.21
N ARG A 38 3.36 8.24 -8.79
CA ARG A 38 4.38 7.44 -9.45
C ARG A 38 5.22 6.67 -8.44
N TRP A 39 5.77 5.58 -8.91
CA TRP A 39 6.91 4.93 -8.26
C TRP A 39 8.15 5.85 -8.36
N SER A 40 9.13 5.68 -7.46
CA SER A 40 10.41 6.42 -7.51
C SER A 40 11.13 6.23 -8.84
N THR A 41 10.88 5.12 -9.54
CA THR A 41 11.38 4.83 -10.89
C THR A 41 10.67 5.60 -12.02
N GLY A 42 9.64 6.39 -11.70
CA GLY A 42 8.89 7.23 -12.64
C GLY A 42 7.65 6.60 -13.27
N GLU A 43 7.44 5.30 -13.12
CA GLU A 43 6.26 4.61 -13.64
C GLU A 43 4.99 5.00 -12.85
N PRO A 44 3.83 5.12 -13.52
CA PRO A 44 2.58 5.47 -12.84
C PRO A 44 2.15 4.37 -11.86
N ILE A 45 1.57 4.79 -10.74
CA ILE A 45 0.85 3.90 -9.81
C ILE A 45 -0.63 3.92 -10.19
N THR A 46 -1.22 2.74 -10.28
CA THR A 46 -2.61 2.55 -10.71
C THR A 46 -3.44 1.78 -9.68
N SER A 47 -4.73 1.75 -9.89
CA SER A 47 -5.66 0.93 -9.11
C SER A 47 -5.32 -0.57 -9.15
N GLN A 48 -4.73 -1.05 -10.26
CA GLN A 48 -4.30 -2.44 -10.38
C GLN A 48 -3.15 -2.76 -9.41
N ASP A 49 -2.24 -1.81 -9.15
CA ASP A 49 -1.18 -2.00 -8.15
C ASP A 49 -1.76 -2.17 -6.74
N VAL A 50 -2.85 -1.46 -6.43
CA VAL A 50 -3.56 -1.63 -5.14
C VAL A 50 -4.20 -3.02 -5.04
N VAL A 51 -4.95 -3.43 -6.07
CA VAL A 51 -5.61 -4.74 -6.14
C VAL A 51 -4.59 -5.87 -6.02
N TYR A 52 -3.48 -5.79 -6.78
CA TYR A 52 -2.39 -6.74 -6.70
C TYR A 52 -1.80 -6.82 -5.28
N SER A 53 -1.51 -5.66 -4.67
CA SER A 53 -0.88 -5.59 -3.36
C SER A 53 -1.73 -6.25 -2.27
N TRP A 54 -3.02 -5.98 -2.25
CA TRP A 54 -3.92 -6.54 -1.26
C TRP A 54 -4.17 -8.03 -1.49
N ARG A 55 -4.30 -8.48 -2.76
CA ARG A 55 -4.35 -9.91 -3.11
C ARG A 55 -3.09 -10.64 -2.68
N ARG A 56 -1.93 -10.02 -2.89
CA ARG A 56 -0.66 -10.58 -2.44
C ARG A 56 -0.59 -10.70 -0.92
N ALA A 57 -1.00 -9.66 -0.20
CA ALA A 57 -0.94 -9.64 1.28
C ALA A 57 -1.81 -10.71 1.92
N ILE A 58 -2.98 -11.06 1.34
CA ILE A 58 -3.85 -12.13 1.86
C ILE A 58 -3.53 -13.52 1.29
N ASN A 59 -2.68 -13.61 0.28
CA ASN A 59 -2.32 -14.91 -0.29
C ASN A 59 -1.56 -15.76 0.75
N PRO A 60 -2.02 -16.97 1.10
CA PRO A 60 -1.34 -17.82 2.08
C PRO A 60 0.12 -18.12 1.71
N LEU A 61 0.45 -18.14 0.41
CA LEU A 61 1.84 -18.34 -0.06
C LEU A 61 2.76 -17.15 0.28
N THR A 62 2.21 -15.96 0.53
CA THR A 62 2.99 -14.81 0.98
C THR A 62 3.35 -14.90 2.47
N ALA A 63 2.59 -15.68 3.24
CA ALA A 63 2.77 -15.89 4.67
C ALA A 63 2.91 -14.56 5.46
N SER A 64 2.04 -13.59 5.15
CA SER A 64 2.06 -12.29 5.82
C SER A 64 1.58 -12.41 7.27
N ASP A 65 2.42 -12.05 8.25
CA ASP A 65 2.10 -12.09 9.68
C ASP A 65 0.89 -11.23 10.04
N TYR A 66 0.63 -10.18 9.27
CA TYR A 66 -0.45 -9.23 9.49
C TYR A 66 -1.58 -9.32 8.46
N ALA A 67 -1.74 -10.47 7.77
CA ALA A 67 -2.84 -10.70 6.82
C ALA A 67 -4.22 -10.43 7.44
N GLY A 68 -4.38 -10.67 8.74
CA GLY A 68 -5.61 -10.41 9.50
C GLY A 68 -6.11 -8.96 9.43
N MET A 69 -5.23 -7.99 9.14
CA MET A 69 -5.64 -6.60 8.94
C MET A 69 -6.53 -6.40 7.71
N LEU A 70 -6.52 -7.34 6.76
CA LEU A 70 -7.37 -7.32 5.57
C LEU A 70 -8.66 -8.15 5.74
N PHE A 71 -8.88 -8.87 6.85
CA PHE A 71 -10.04 -9.75 7.01
C PHE A 71 -11.38 -9.03 7.04
N TYR A 72 -11.38 -7.72 7.20
CA TYR A 72 -12.55 -6.87 7.03
C TYR A 72 -13.01 -6.80 5.56
N ILE A 73 -12.12 -7.08 4.60
CA ILE A 73 -12.46 -7.13 3.17
C ILE A 73 -13.15 -8.47 2.87
N LYS A 74 -14.24 -8.40 2.11
CA LYS A 74 -15.03 -9.56 1.68
C LYS A 74 -14.12 -10.68 1.12
N ASN A 75 -14.35 -11.91 1.60
CA ASN A 75 -13.60 -13.11 1.25
C ASN A 75 -12.12 -13.16 1.69
N ALA A 76 -11.55 -12.14 2.31
CA ALA A 76 -10.13 -12.11 2.65
C ALA A 76 -9.74 -13.27 3.59
N GLU A 77 -10.48 -13.50 4.67
CA GLU A 77 -10.22 -14.60 5.61
C GLU A 77 -10.37 -15.98 4.96
N LEU A 78 -11.41 -16.15 4.12
CA LEU A 78 -11.64 -17.41 3.40
C LEU A 78 -10.52 -17.72 2.41
N ILE A 79 -9.97 -16.69 1.75
CA ILE A 79 -8.83 -16.83 0.85
C ILE A 79 -7.57 -17.14 1.66
N ASN A 80 -7.30 -16.39 2.72
CA ASN A 80 -6.09 -16.58 3.54
C ASN A 80 -6.04 -17.94 4.21
N SER A 81 -7.20 -18.48 4.64
CA SER A 81 -7.32 -19.85 5.19
C SER A 81 -7.30 -20.96 4.13
N GLY A 82 -7.22 -20.62 2.84
CA GLY A 82 -7.22 -21.58 1.73
C GLY A 82 -8.59 -22.22 1.41
N LYS A 83 -9.66 -21.78 2.04
CA LYS A 83 -11.06 -22.22 1.72
C LYS A 83 -11.49 -21.71 0.34
N ILE A 84 -11.07 -20.52 -0.04
CA ILE A 84 -11.20 -19.96 -1.39
C ILE A 84 -9.80 -19.88 -2.00
N LYS A 85 -9.59 -20.52 -3.15
CA LYS A 85 -8.28 -20.54 -3.84
C LYS A 85 -8.10 -19.38 -4.83
N ASP A 86 -9.21 -18.85 -5.35
CA ASP A 86 -9.18 -17.77 -6.34
C ASP A 86 -9.04 -16.41 -5.65
N LEU A 87 -7.85 -15.80 -5.78
CA LEU A 87 -7.56 -14.46 -5.25
C LEU A 87 -8.42 -13.37 -5.91
N ASN A 88 -9.00 -13.61 -7.08
CA ASN A 88 -9.86 -12.65 -7.77
C ASN A 88 -11.20 -12.43 -7.05
N LEU A 89 -11.58 -13.35 -6.18
CA LEU A 89 -12.80 -13.24 -5.37
C LEU A 89 -12.63 -12.34 -4.13
N LEU A 90 -11.43 -11.81 -3.87
CA LEU A 90 -11.24 -10.77 -2.85
C LEU A 90 -12.11 -9.57 -3.20
N GLY A 91 -12.81 -9.01 -2.20
CA GLY A 91 -13.69 -7.84 -2.33
C GLY A 91 -12.94 -6.54 -2.64
N VAL A 92 -11.98 -6.56 -3.58
CA VAL A 92 -11.28 -5.38 -4.07
C VAL A 92 -11.23 -5.40 -5.59
N THR A 93 -11.61 -4.27 -6.22
CA THR A 93 -11.72 -4.16 -7.67
C THR A 93 -11.16 -2.83 -8.16
N ALA A 94 -10.39 -2.86 -9.24
CA ALA A 94 -10.03 -1.67 -10.00
C ALA A 94 -11.16 -1.36 -10.98
N ILE A 95 -11.86 -0.26 -10.77
CA ILE A 95 -12.97 0.18 -11.64
C ILE A 95 -12.39 0.76 -12.93
N ASP A 96 -11.36 1.59 -12.78
CA ASP A 96 -10.54 2.16 -13.85
C ASP A 96 -9.11 2.32 -13.33
N SER A 97 -8.23 2.99 -14.06
CA SER A 97 -6.82 3.15 -13.66
C SER A 97 -6.60 3.97 -12.39
N LYS A 98 -7.61 4.72 -11.93
CA LYS A 98 -7.52 5.64 -10.78
C LYS A 98 -8.61 5.41 -9.72
N THR A 99 -9.49 4.45 -9.92
CA THR A 99 -10.59 4.17 -9.00
C THR A 99 -10.51 2.76 -8.46
N VAL A 100 -10.43 2.62 -7.13
CA VAL A 100 -10.43 1.33 -6.41
C VAL A 100 -11.70 1.23 -5.59
N ARG A 101 -12.41 0.12 -5.71
CA ARG A 101 -13.53 -0.22 -4.84
C ARG A 101 -13.14 -1.35 -3.89
N ALA A 102 -13.42 -1.17 -2.61
CA ALA A 102 -13.31 -2.20 -1.58
C ALA A 102 -14.71 -2.51 -1.01
N GLU A 103 -15.10 -3.78 -1.04
CA GLU A 103 -16.30 -4.31 -0.39
C GLU A 103 -15.90 -5.00 0.91
N LEU A 104 -16.55 -4.64 2.02
CA LEU A 104 -16.25 -5.15 3.34
C LEU A 104 -17.29 -6.20 3.76
N THR A 105 -16.93 -7.02 4.74
CA THR A 105 -17.83 -8.03 5.33
C THR A 105 -18.92 -7.43 6.20
N GLY A 106 -18.70 -6.21 6.67
CA GLY A 106 -19.63 -5.43 7.51
C GLY A 106 -19.15 -3.99 7.67
N PRO A 107 -19.95 -3.11 8.26
CA PRO A 107 -19.58 -1.72 8.52
C PRO A 107 -18.27 -1.66 9.34
N THR A 108 -17.26 -0.96 8.83
CA THR A 108 -15.93 -0.87 9.45
C THR A 108 -15.51 0.59 9.52
N PRO A 109 -15.92 1.35 10.56
CA PRO A 109 -15.65 2.79 10.66
C PRO A 109 -14.17 3.16 10.62
N PHE A 110 -13.28 2.25 11.06
CA PHE A 110 -11.81 2.42 11.10
C PHE A 110 -11.10 1.87 9.86
N PHE A 111 -11.82 1.58 8.77
CA PHE A 111 -11.19 1.01 7.57
C PHE A 111 -10.17 1.96 6.92
N LEU A 112 -10.37 3.27 7.05
CA LEU A 112 -9.42 4.27 6.54
C LEU A 112 -8.10 4.22 7.30
N GLU A 113 -8.13 3.98 8.60
CA GLU A 113 -6.94 3.77 9.44
C GLU A 113 -6.21 2.48 9.05
N LEU A 114 -6.95 1.40 8.75
CA LEU A 114 -6.35 0.18 8.20
C LEU A 114 -5.66 0.44 6.86
N CYS A 115 -6.22 1.28 5.98
CA CYS A 115 -5.61 1.66 4.71
C CYS A 115 -4.30 2.47 4.89
N ALA A 116 -4.07 3.06 6.07
CA ALA A 116 -2.82 3.72 6.43
C ALA A 116 -1.76 2.74 6.98
N PHE A 117 -2.17 1.54 7.39
CA PHE A 117 -1.27 0.55 7.95
C PHE A 117 -0.39 -0.09 6.85
N TRP A 118 0.86 -0.38 7.17
CA TRP A 118 1.87 -0.83 6.20
C TRP A 118 1.54 -2.14 5.48
N THR A 119 0.76 -3.07 6.08
CA THR A 119 0.31 -4.29 5.40
C THR A 119 -0.58 -4.01 4.18
N LEU A 120 -1.33 -2.88 4.20
CA LEU A 120 -2.14 -2.42 3.07
C LEU A 120 -1.37 -1.46 2.14
N ALA A 121 -0.05 -1.32 2.34
CA ALA A 121 0.78 -0.52 1.45
C ALA A 121 0.81 -1.11 0.03
N VAL A 122 0.86 -0.21 -0.97
CA VAL A 122 0.99 -0.60 -2.37
C VAL A 122 2.43 -1.00 -2.65
N VAL A 123 2.62 -2.17 -3.27
CA VAL A 123 3.93 -2.76 -3.62
C VAL A 123 4.09 -2.93 -5.13
N PRO A 124 5.33 -2.85 -5.66
CA PRO A 124 5.57 -2.83 -7.10
C PRO A 124 5.48 -4.24 -7.71
N GLU A 125 4.35 -4.58 -8.33
CA GLU A 125 4.09 -5.89 -8.95
C GLU A 125 5.21 -6.32 -9.92
N LYS A 126 5.66 -5.39 -10.79
CA LYS A 126 6.71 -5.68 -11.78
C LYS A 126 8.03 -6.09 -11.13
N ALA A 127 8.43 -5.41 -10.04
CA ALA A 127 9.64 -5.76 -9.32
C ALA A 127 9.50 -7.11 -8.61
N ILE A 128 8.34 -7.37 -8.00
CA ILE A 128 8.07 -8.65 -7.33
C ILE A 128 8.07 -9.80 -8.34
N LYS A 129 7.42 -9.65 -9.49
CA LYS A 129 7.43 -10.67 -10.55
C LYS A 129 8.83 -10.93 -11.11
N LYS A 130 9.66 -9.89 -11.20
CA LYS A 130 11.02 -10.00 -11.75
C LYS A 130 12.00 -10.64 -10.78
N TYR A 131 11.94 -10.29 -9.48
CA TYR A 131 12.96 -10.64 -8.50
C TYR A 131 12.48 -11.63 -7.43
N GLY A 132 11.21 -12.06 -7.46
CA GLY A 132 10.62 -12.97 -6.46
C GLY A 132 10.80 -12.41 -5.05
N ASP A 133 11.18 -13.27 -4.09
CA ASP A 133 11.36 -12.88 -2.69
C ASP A 133 12.50 -11.89 -2.46
N GLN A 134 13.38 -11.72 -3.44
CA GLN A 134 14.50 -10.76 -3.39
C GLN A 134 14.11 -9.35 -3.86
N TRP A 135 12.84 -9.09 -4.17
CA TRP A 135 12.39 -7.82 -4.74
C TRP A 135 12.74 -6.59 -3.88
N CYS A 136 12.70 -6.74 -2.55
CA CYS A 136 13.05 -5.67 -1.60
C CYS A 136 14.55 -5.33 -1.58
N LEU A 137 15.40 -6.19 -2.15
CA LEU A 137 16.83 -5.97 -2.32
C LEU A 137 17.20 -5.48 -3.72
N SER A 138 16.21 -5.34 -4.62
CA SER A 138 16.43 -4.87 -5.98
C SER A 138 16.93 -3.42 -6.02
N LYS A 139 17.77 -3.11 -7.01
CA LYS A 139 18.24 -1.74 -7.26
C LYS A 139 17.95 -1.34 -8.71
N PRO A 140 17.21 -0.24 -8.94
CA PRO A 140 16.50 0.57 -7.93
C PRO A 140 15.32 -0.21 -7.33
N LEU A 141 15.04 0.01 -6.04
CA LEU A 141 13.82 -0.47 -5.40
C LEU A 141 12.71 0.54 -5.65
N PRO A 142 11.65 0.21 -6.42
CA PRO A 142 10.55 1.14 -6.64
C PRO A 142 9.77 1.35 -5.34
N VAL A 143 9.65 2.60 -4.90
CA VAL A 143 8.88 2.99 -3.72
C VAL A 143 7.86 4.07 -4.06
N SER A 144 6.76 4.11 -3.30
CA SER A 144 5.69 5.11 -3.43
C SER A 144 5.75 6.20 -2.34
N GLY A 145 6.72 6.10 -1.43
CA GLY A 145 6.90 7.00 -0.29
C GLY A 145 7.77 8.21 -0.60
N SER A 146 7.92 9.07 0.41
CA SER A 146 8.68 10.32 0.33
C SER A 146 10.19 10.14 0.17
N HIS A 147 10.71 8.97 0.54
CA HIS A 147 12.12 8.63 0.47
C HIS A 147 12.31 7.24 -0.14
N GLU A 148 13.47 7.03 -0.75
CA GLU A 148 13.93 5.78 -1.32
C GLU A 148 15.20 5.30 -0.62
N LEU A 149 15.41 3.99 -0.58
CA LEU A 149 16.57 3.39 0.06
C LEU A 149 17.83 3.66 -0.77
N ASP A 150 18.77 4.41 -0.21
CA ASP A 150 20.11 4.60 -0.77
C ASP A 150 20.99 3.40 -0.44
N PHE A 151 21.23 3.13 0.83
CA PHE A 151 21.93 1.94 1.28
C PHE A 151 21.48 1.46 2.67
N TRP A 152 21.72 0.19 2.94
CA TRP A 152 21.54 -0.44 4.23
C TRP A 152 22.81 -1.17 4.62
N ASN A 153 23.58 -0.57 5.54
CA ASN A 153 24.75 -1.18 6.14
C ASN A 153 24.38 -1.74 7.51
N VAL A 154 24.43 -3.07 7.64
CA VAL A 154 24.10 -3.73 8.91
C VAL A 154 25.05 -3.26 10.01
N ARG A 155 24.53 -2.88 11.18
CA ARG A 155 25.25 -2.36 12.35
C ARG A 155 25.95 -1.00 12.14
N ASP A 156 25.69 -0.31 11.05
CA ASP A 156 26.19 1.04 10.79
C ASP A 156 25.00 2.00 10.64
N ARG A 157 24.33 1.99 9.50
CA ARG A 157 23.18 2.86 9.25
C ARG A 157 22.33 2.39 8.08
N ILE A 158 21.07 2.85 8.08
CA ILE A 158 20.21 2.83 6.91
C ILE A 158 20.08 4.26 6.44
N ARG A 159 20.44 4.55 5.19
CA ARG A 159 20.25 5.87 4.58
C ARG A 159 19.10 5.84 3.60
N LEU A 160 18.22 6.81 3.75
CA LEU A 160 17.17 7.12 2.80
C LEU A 160 17.43 8.47 2.16
N THR A 161 17.16 8.58 0.85
CA THR A 161 17.23 9.83 0.10
C THR A 161 15.86 10.23 -0.42
N LYS A 162 15.64 11.52 -0.61
CA LYS A 162 14.36 12.08 -1.05
C LYS A 162 13.94 11.53 -2.41
N ASN A 163 12.73 10.96 -2.49
CA ASN A 163 12.09 10.55 -3.73
C ASN A 163 11.51 11.79 -4.44
N LYS A 164 12.08 12.17 -5.59
CA LYS A 164 11.64 13.31 -6.39
C LYS A 164 10.28 13.08 -7.07
N ASN A 165 9.90 11.81 -7.27
CA ASN A 165 8.64 11.40 -7.89
C ASN A 165 7.50 11.22 -6.88
N TYR A 166 7.75 11.51 -5.58
CA TYR A 166 6.71 11.47 -4.56
C TYR A 166 5.68 12.57 -4.79
N TRP A 167 4.38 12.24 -4.73
CA TRP A 167 3.30 13.18 -5.00
C TRP A 167 3.34 14.45 -4.11
N ASP A 168 3.89 14.33 -2.90
CA ASP A 168 4.02 15.44 -1.93
C ASP A 168 5.51 15.87 -1.74
N ALA A 169 6.32 15.72 -2.79
CA ALA A 169 7.75 16.00 -2.73
C ALA A 169 8.07 17.46 -2.37
N LEU A 170 7.21 18.40 -2.77
CA LEU A 170 7.40 19.84 -2.46
C LEU A 170 7.33 20.11 -0.95
N ASN A 171 6.51 19.37 -0.20
CA ASN A 171 6.37 19.51 1.24
C ASN A 171 7.35 18.60 2.02
N THR A 172 8.09 17.72 1.35
CA THR A 172 9.12 16.88 1.97
C THR A 172 10.38 17.71 2.19
N ARG A 173 10.67 18.06 3.45
CA ARG A 173 11.77 18.97 3.80
C ARG A 173 13.13 18.30 3.82
N ASN A 174 13.21 17.06 4.33
CA ASN A 174 14.46 16.34 4.51
C ASN A 174 14.90 15.69 3.20
N ASN A 175 16.13 15.99 2.76
CA ASN A 175 16.70 15.34 1.58
C ASN A 175 17.31 13.98 1.92
N ILE A 176 17.82 13.82 3.15
CA ILE A 176 18.44 12.61 3.65
C ILE A 176 17.88 12.30 5.04
N VAL A 177 17.64 11.03 5.31
CA VAL A 177 17.28 10.49 6.63
C VAL A 177 18.20 9.32 6.92
N ASP A 178 18.94 9.39 8.02
CA ASP A 178 19.81 8.32 8.51
C ASP A 178 19.19 7.69 9.76
N PHE A 179 19.00 6.37 9.73
CA PHE A 179 18.68 5.57 10.91
C PHE A 179 19.98 4.96 11.42
N LEU A 180 20.35 5.29 12.65
CA LEU A 180 21.53 4.78 13.33
C LEU A 180 21.10 3.70 14.33
N PRO A 181 21.85 2.57 14.44
CA PRO A 181 21.59 1.60 15.50
C PRO A 181 21.92 2.26 16.87
N VAL A 182 21.11 1.96 17.86
CA VAL A 182 21.31 2.37 19.27
C VAL A 182 21.88 1.21 20.04
#